data_feb15517c5f2e3705f1198700b05310e
#
_entry.id   feb15517c5f2e3705f1198700b05310e
#
_cell.length_a   1.000
_cell.length_b   1.000
_cell.length_c   1.000
_cell.angle_alpha   90.00
_cell.angle_beta   90.00
_cell.angle_gamma   90.00
#
_symmetry.space_group_name_H-M   'P 1'
#
loop_
_entity.id
_entity.type
_entity.pdbx_description
1 polymer ?
#
loop_
_entity_poly.entity_id
_entity_poly.type
_entity_poly.pdbx_seq_one_letter_code
_entity_poly.pdbx_strand_id
1 'polypeptide(L)'
;MRRLVPFLIVAVGLLALAVDLVPTFPRPFGGSPEFAETRLGLDLQGGLQGEYQAVTEDGSTPTVEQMETIRGIVENRVNATGVAEPIVQTVGTDRIVVDLPGATDQQEIRQLIGATGRLDFVPLPPEVYGTGTAAGTKPIPGPGEPIDPTLPALFGGEEIDPSGVAPGVDPTTSERVVAFKLRSNGATLFADYSRDHVGEFFAIVLDGKVVSAPVIRQAILDGNGQISGDFTTSEQQTLVTTLKYGALPLALRELSFNSISATLGAEFLAASILAGIIGIGLVFLFMLIHYRLPGAVACLALIYYAIVVLAIFRLIPVTLTLAGLAGFILSVGMAVDANILIFERTKEELRSGKTVNSAVEAGFSRAWNSILDSNVSSCITAAILYFFGSSTIRGFALVLVIGVLVSMFTAVTVSRTILRWVVRQSWARRASLYGVSDDEFVTVGPRSRAREAGARV
;
A
#
# COMPACT_ATOMS: atom_id res chain seq x y z
N MET A 1 23.66 7.87 31.42
CA MET A 1 23.20 7.88 30.01
C MET A 1 24.28 7.45 28.98
N ARG A 2 25.55 7.91 29.02
CA ARG A 2 26.58 7.57 28.00
C ARG A 2 26.93 6.08 27.85
N ARG A 3 26.71 5.21 28.85
CA ARG A 3 27.00 3.76 28.81
C ARG A 3 25.83 2.93 28.23
N LEU A 4 24.60 3.49 28.17
CA LEU A 4 23.41 2.80 27.66
C LEU A 4 23.31 2.83 26.13
N VAL A 5 23.89 3.84 25.46
CA VAL A 5 23.79 4.02 24.00
C VAL A 5 24.40 2.85 23.21
N PRO A 6 25.62 2.34 23.51
CA PRO A 6 26.16 1.19 22.79
C PRO A 6 25.29 -0.07 22.97
N PHE A 7 24.77 -0.28 24.17
CA PHE A 7 23.86 -1.39 24.45
C PHE A 7 22.56 -1.28 23.66
N LEU A 8 21.98 -0.08 23.58
CA LEU A 8 20.78 0.17 22.78
C LEU A 8 21.01 -0.10 21.29
N ILE A 9 22.15 0.33 20.74
CA ILE A 9 22.50 0.07 19.33
C ILE A 9 22.57 -1.43 19.07
N VAL A 10 23.27 -2.17 19.92
CA VAL A 10 23.37 -3.64 19.78
C VAL A 10 21.98 -4.30 19.92
N ALA A 11 21.18 -3.87 20.89
CA ALA A 11 19.85 -4.42 21.11
C ALA A 11 18.91 -4.15 19.90
N VAL A 12 18.89 -2.94 19.37
CA VAL A 12 18.11 -2.58 18.17
C VAL A 12 18.61 -3.35 16.95
N GLY A 13 19.92 -3.48 16.75
CA GLY A 13 20.47 -4.26 15.65
C GLY A 13 20.16 -5.75 15.71
N LEU A 14 20.24 -6.35 16.91
CA LEU A 14 19.88 -7.75 17.12
C LEU A 14 18.37 -7.99 16.96
N LEU A 15 17.54 -7.06 17.43
CA LEU A 15 16.09 -7.12 17.24
C LEU A 15 15.74 -7.00 15.74
N ALA A 16 16.33 -6.06 15.03
CA ALA A 16 16.13 -5.90 13.60
C ALA A 16 16.56 -7.16 12.83
N LEU A 17 17.75 -7.69 13.13
CA LEU A 17 18.23 -8.92 12.54
C LEU A 17 17.32 -10.12 12.85
N ALA A 18 16.78 -10.20 14.06
CA ALA A 18 15.83 -11.24 14.44
C ALA A 18 14.52 -11.12 13.61
N VAL A 19 14.00 -9.90 13.41
CA VAL A 19 12.86 -9.66 12.55
C VAL A 19 13.13 -10.06 11.10
N ASP A 20 14.34 -9.79 10.59
CA ASP A 20 14.70 -10.11 9.22
C ASP A 20 14.92 -11.62 8.98
N LEU A 21 15.39 -12.36 9.97
CA LEU A 21 15.70 -13.78 9.86
C LEU A 21 14.51 -14.69 10.22
N VAL A 22 13.57 -14.22 11.06
CA VAL A 22 12.42 -15.03 11.48
C VAL A 22 11.29 -14.89 10.46
N PRO A 23 10.85 -15.97 9.81
CA PRO A 23 9.82 -15.90 8.78
C PRO A 23 8.44 -15.49 9.33
N THR A 24 8.16 -15.75 10.61
CA THR A 24 6.88 -15.46 11.25
C THR A 24 7.09 -14.55 12.46
N PHE A 25 6.80 -13.26 12.31
CA PHE A 25 6.83 -12.32 13.43
C PHE A 25 5.46 -11.66 13.61
N PRO A 26 4.89 -11.63 14.85
CA PRO A 26 3.62 -10.94 15.08
C PRO A 26 3.78 -9.43 14.81
N ARG A 27 2.99 -8.92 13.88
CA ARG A 27 3.01 -7.48 13.54
C ARG A 27 2.41 -6.66 14.69
N PRO A 28 3.11 -5.67 15.25
CA PRO A 28 2.60 -4.87 16.37
C PRO A 28 1.47 -3.91 15.98
N PHE A 29 1.24 -3.66 14.68
CA PHE A 29 0.29 -2.65 14.19
C PHE A 29 -0.87 -3.23 13.36
N GLY A 30 -1.25 -4.49 13.60
CA GLY A 30 -2.39 -5.12 12.95
C GLY A 30 -2.01 -5.91 11.68
N GLY A 31 -2.83 -6.87 11.34
CA GLY A 31 -2.66 -7.84 10.27
C GLY A 31 -2.72 -9.27 10.82
N SER A 32 -3.12 -10.23 9.98
CA SER A 32 -3.08 -11.64 10.36
C SER A 32 -1.65 -12.05 10.72
N PRO A 33 -1.45 -12.96 11.67
CA PRO A 33 -0.12 -13.43 12.09
C PRO A 33 0.61 -14.25 11.01
N GLU A 34 0.02 -14.36 9.84
CA GLU A 34 0.56 -15.09 8.71
C GLU A 34 1.64 -14.25 8.03
N PHE A 35 2.88 -14.71 8.17
CA PHE A 35 4.07 -14.33 7.39
C PHE A 35 4.35 -12.83 7.26
N ALA A 36 5.36 -12.37 8.00
CA ALA A 36 5.96 -11.05 7.78
C ALA A 36 6.76 -11.01 6.46
N GLU A 37 6.11 -11.34 5.34
CA GLU A 37 6.71 -11.18 4.02
C GLU A 37 6.66 -9.72 3.60
N THR A 38 7.71 -9.28 2.91
CA THR A 38 7.73 -7.95 2.31
C THR A 38 6.71 -7.94 1.18
N ARG A 39 5.67 -7.11 1.27
CA ARG A 39 4.66 -6.98 0.22
C ARG A 39 5.29 -6.36 -1.01
N LEU A 40 5.22 -7.06 -2.13
CA LEU A 40 5.68 -6.54 -3.41
C LEU A 40 4.52 -5.85 -4.13
N GLY A 41 4.79 -4.70 -4.73
CA GLY A 41 3.81 -3.97 -5.53
C GLY A 41 3.56 -4.64 -6.87
N LEU A 42 2.52 -4.16 -7.54
CA LEU A 42 2.06 -4.65 -8.83
C LEU A 42 3.16 -4.64 -9.90
N ASP A 43 4.02 -3.63 -9.88
CA ASP A 43 5.17 -3.45 -10.78
C ASP A 43 6.28 -4.49 -10.60
N LEU A 44 6.32 -5.19 -9.44
CA LEU A 44 7.30 -6.23 -9.12
C LEU A 44 6.74 -7.65 -9.19
N GLN A 45 5.46 -7.84 -8.86
CA GLN A 45 4.79 -9.15 -8.91
C GLN A 45 4.01 -9.38 -10.20
N GLY A 46 3.71 -8.32 -10.95
CA GLY A 46 2.69 -8.35 -12.00
C GLY A 46 1.28 -8.37 -11.42
N GLY A 47 0.28 -8.31 -12.29
CA GLY A 47 -1.14 -8.29 -11.91
C GLY A 47 -1.94 -7.26 -12.68
N LEU A 48 -3.05 -6.79 -12.09
CA LEU A 48 -4.01 -5.90 -12.71
C LEU A 48 -4.11 -4.57 -11.95
N GLN A 49 -4.22 -3.46 -12.68
CA GLN A 49 -4.50 -2.14 -12.15
C GLN A 49 -5.70 -1.54 -12.85
N GLY A 50 -6.72 -1.18 -12.10
CA GLY A 50 -7.88 -0.45 -12.57
C GLY A 50 -7.95 0.95 -11.97
N GLU A 51 -8.19 1.96 -12.80
CA GLU A 51 -8.53 3.31 -12.35
C GLU A 51 -9.98 3.60 -12.73
N TYR A 52 -10.77 3.97 -11.75
CA TYR A 52 -12.21 4.22 -11.88
C TYR A 52 -12.58 5.60 -11.37
N GLN A 53 -13.52 6.25 -12.03
CA GLN A 53 -14.10 7.51 -11.61
C GLN A 53 -15.51 7.27 -11.07
N ALA A 54 -15.79 7.76 -9.87
CA ALA A 54 -17.14 7.79 -9.33
C ALA A 54 -17.95 8.90 -10.04
N VAL A 55 -19.11 8.53 -10.57
CA VAL A 55 -19.97 9.43 -11.35
C VAL A 55 -21.24 9.67 -10.55
N THR A 56 -21.53 10.94 -10.26
CA THR A 56 -22.81 11.40 -9.69
C THR A 56 -23.80 11.70 -10.81
N GLU A 57 -25.08 11.45 -10.59
CA GLU A 57 -26.15 11.69 -11.60
C GLU A 57 -26.27 13.17 -11.97
N ASP A 58 -25.99 14.06 -11.04
CA ASP A 58 -26.08 15.53 -11.20
C ASP A 58 -24.75 16.18 -11.62
N GLY A 59 -23.68 15.40 -11.80
CA GLY A 59 -22.34 15.90 -12.12
C GLY A 59 -21.64 16.63 -10.97
N SER A 60 -22.16 16.54 -9.75
CA SER A 60 -21.51 17.09 -8.55
C SER A 60 -20.27 16.28 -8.16
N THR A 61 -19.42 16.84 -7.31
CA THR A 61 -18.26 16.12 -6.78
C THR A 61 -18.73 15.14 -5.70
N PRO A 62 -18.31 13.85 -5.73
CA PRO A 62 -18.61 12.89 -4.68
C PRO A 62 -18.16 13.37 -3.29
N THR A 63 -18.92 13.05 -2.26
CA THR A 63 -18.52 13.33 -0.88
C THR A 63 -17.42 12.37 -0.42
N VAL A 64 -16.64 12.80 0.58
CA VAL A 64 -15.59 11.94 1.18
C VAL A 64 -16.19 10.66 1.75
N GLU A 65 -17.37 10.72 2.35
CA GLU A 65 -18.06 9.56 2.91
C GLU A 65 -18.50 8.57 1.83
N GLN A 66 -19.02 9.06 0.70
CA GLN A 66 -19.35 8.21 -0.46
C GLN A 66 -18.12 7.52 -1.01
N MET A 67 -17.00 8.24 -1.17
CA MET A 67 -15.73 7.67 -1.66
C MET A 67 -15.15 6.62 -0.71
N GLU A 68 -15.20 6.84 0.61
CA GLU A 68 -14.77 5.84 1.60
C GLU A 68 -15.68 4.60 1.59
N THR A 69 -16.99 4.79 1.42
CA THR A 69 -17.95 3.67 1.28
C THR A 69 -17.65 2.85 0.03
N ILE A 70 -17.44 3.51 -1.11
CA ILE A 70 -17.08 2.84 -2.37
C ILE A 70 -15.77 2.08 -2.20
N ARG A 71 -14.74 2.72 -1.62
CA ARG A 71 -13.45 2.09 -1.34
C ARG A 71 -13.63 0.80 -0.52
N GLY A 72 -14.40 0.86 0.57
CA GLY A 72 -14.65 -0.30 1.44
C GLY A 72 -15.40 -1.44 0.72
N ILE A 73 -16.41 -1.11 -0.10
CA ILE A 73 -17.16 -2.11 -0.88
C ILE A 73 -16.26 -2.76 -1.92
N VAL A 74 -15.50 -1.96 -2.69
CA VAL A 74 -14.57 -2.47 -3.72
C VAL A 74 -13.50 -3.35 -3.09
N GLU A 75 -12.91 -2.92 -1.97
CA GLU A 75 -11.91 -3.69 -1.22
C GLU A 75 -12.47 -5.05 -0.77
N ASN A 76 -13.67 -5.07 -0.20
CA ASN A 76 -14.33 -6.30 0.23
C ASN A 76 -14.67 -7.24 -0.95
N ARG A 77 -15.17 -6.69 -2.06
CA ARG A 77 -15.47 -7.47 -3.26
C ARG A 77 -14.22 -8.12 -3.83
N VAL A 78 -13.14 -7.36 -3.94
CA VAL A 78 -11.88 -7.88 -4.47
C VAL A 78 -11.24 -8.89 -3.53
N ASN A 79 -11.25 -8.66 -2.21
CA ASN A 79 -10.77 -9.63 -1.22
C ASN A 79 -11.50 -10.98 -1.33
N ALA A 80 -12.79 -10.97 -1.69
CA ALA A 80 -13.57 -12.20 -1.86
C ALA A 80 -13.14 -13.07 -3.05
N THR A 81 -12.41 -12.52 -4.03
CA THR A 81 -11.84 -13.30 -5.15
C THR A 81 -10.61 -14.11 -4.76
N GLY A 82 -10.08 -13.93 -3.55
CA GLY A 82 -8.87 -14.62 -3.09
C GLY A 82 -7.57 -14.02 -3.63
N VAL A 83 -7.63 -12.86 -4.28
CA VAL A 83 -6.43 -12.09 -4.67
C VAL A 83 -5.67 -11.68 -3.41
N ALA A 84 -4.39 -11.99 -3.36
CA ALA A 84 -3.57 -11.66 -2.21
C ALA A 84 -3.37 -10.13 -2.09
N GLU A 85 -3.87 -9.58 -0.98
CA GLU A 85 -3.59 -8.20 -0.54
C GLU A 85 -3.85 -7.11 -1.60
N PRO A 86 -5.10 -6.95 -2.08
CA PRO A 86 -5.43 -5.87 -3.00
C PRO A 86 -5.24 -4.51 -2.32
N ILE A 87 -4.81 -3.51 -3.11
CA ILE A 87 -4.65 -2.15 -2.62
C ILE A 87 -5.72 -1.29 -3.28
N VAL A 88 -6.67 -0.80 -2.49
CA VAL A 88 -7.73 0.12 -2.96
C VAL A 88 -7.52 1.49 -2.34
N GLN A 89 -7.33 2.50 -3.18
CA GLN A 89 -7.03 3.87 -2.74
C GLN A 89 -7.90 4.89 -3.46
N THR A 90 -8.31 5.92 -2.72
CA THR A 90 -8.91 7.12 -3.29
C THR A 90 -7.83 8.06 -3.80
N VAL A 91 -7.99 8.60 -5.00
CA VAL A 91 -7.07 9.56 -5.62
C VAL A 91 -7.84 10.81 -6.04
N GLY A 92 -7.43 11.96 -5.52
CA GLY A 92 -8.21 13.20 -5.69
C GLY A 92 -9.54 13.13 -4.95
N THR A 93 -10.59 13.67 -5.56
CA THR A 93 -11.93 13.77 -4.96
C THR A 93 -12.93 12.76 -5.49
N ASP A 94 -12.66 12.14 -6.64
CA ASP A 94 -13.65 11.36 -7.41
C ASP A 94 -13.09 10.06 -8.03
N ARG A 95 -11.81 9.72 -7.78
CA ARG A 95 -11.20 8.54 -8.40
C ARG A 95 -10.81 7.48 -7.37
N ILE A 96 -10.91 6.22 -7.80
CA ILE A 96 -10.44 5.05 -7.08
C ILE A 96 -9.44 4.29 -7.96
N VAL A 97 -8.30 3.96 -7.39
CA VAL A 97 -7.29 3.08 -8.00
C VAL A 97 -7.29 1.77 -7.24
N VAL A 98 -7.34 0.69 -7.99
CA VAL A 98 -7.35 -0.68 -7.48
C VAL A 98 -6.14 -1.41 -8.06
N ASP A 99 -5.20 -1.75 -7.21
CA ASP A 99 -4.01 -2.54 -7.56
C ASP A 99 -4.20 -3.97 -7.05
N LEU A 100 -4.07 -4.94 -7.94
CA LEU A 100 -4.34 -6.36 -7.71
C LEU A 100 -3.11 -7.20 -8.06
N PRO A 101 -2.13 -7.28 -7.15
CA PRO A 101 -0.93 -8.08 -7.39
C PRO A 101 -1.29 -9.56 -7.59
N GLY A 102 -0.70 -10.18 -8.61
CA GLY A 102 -0.90 -11.60 -8.92
C GLY A 102 -2.26 -11.97 -9.56
N ALA A 103 -3.19 -11.02 -9.72
CA ALA A 103 -4.45 -11.28 -10.42
C ALA A 103 -4.22 -11.45 -11.91
N THR A 104 -4.90 -12.45 -12.52
CA THR A 104 -4.76 -12.79 -13.95
C THR A 104 -6.05 -12.62 -14.75
N ASP A 105 -7.21 -12.79 -14.12
CA ASP A 105 -8.51 -12.70 -14.79
C ASP A 105 -9.02 -11.24 -14.82
N GLN A 106 -8.73 -10.57 -15.95
CA GLN A 106 -9.15 -9.20 -16.17
C GLN A 106 -10.67 -9.04 -16.25
N GLN A 107 -11.36 -10.04 -16.84
CA GLN A 107 -12.76 -9.92 -17.16
C GLN A 107 -13.63 -10.08 -15.91
N GLU A 108 -13.28 -11.02 -15.05
CA GLU A 108 -13.93 -11.21 -13.76
C GLU A 108 -13.77 -9.98 -12.87
N ILE A 109 -12.56 -9.44 -12.78
CA ILE A 109 -12.27 -8.27 -11.95
C ILE A 109 -13.01 -7.01 -12.46
N ARG A 110 -13.03 -6.78 -13.76
CA ARG A 110 -13.77 -5.65 -14.35
C ARG A 110 -15.26 -5.73 -14.06
N GLN A 111 -15.86 -6.91 -14.19
CA GLN A 111 -17.27 -7.12 -13.89
C GLN A 111 -17.56 -6.88 -12.41
N LEU A 112 -16.70 -7.40 -11.53
CA LEU A 112 -16.88 -7.29 -10.09
C LEU A 112 -16.77 -5.84 -9.56
N ILE A 113 -15.83 -5.06 -10.09
CA ILE A 113 -15.62 -3.66 -9.68
C ILE A 113 -16.63 -2.74 -10.37
N GLY A 114 -16.89 -2.98 -11.67
CA GLY A 114 -17.76 -2.12 -12.49
C GLY A 114 -19.25 -2.28 -12.19
N ALA A 115 -19.68 -3.42 -11.64
CA ALA A 115 -21.06 -3.65 -11.25
C ALA A 115 -21.45 -2.72 -10.09
N THR A 116 -22.46 -1.87 -10.28
CA THR A 116 -23.01 -1.08 -9.17
C THR A 116 -23.56 -1.99 -8.09
N GLY A 117 -24.14 -3.12 -8.51
CA GLY A 117 -24.69 -4.12 -7.61
C GLY A 117 -26.05 -3.69 -7.03
N ARG A 118 -26.71 -2.74 -7.68
CA ARG A 118 -28.06 -2.35 -7.30
C ARG A 118 -29.03 -3.45 -7.68
N LEU A 119 -29.54 -4.11 -6.67
CA LEU A 119 -30.57 -5.13 -6.81
C LEU A 119 -31.92 -4.51 -6.51
N ASP A 120 -32.83 -4.65 -7.44
CA ASP A 120 -34.22 -4.20 -7.30
C ASP A 120 -35.15 -5.40 -7.46
N PHE A 121 -36.16 -5.48 -6.62
CA PHE A 121 -37.22 -6.48 -6.67
C PHE A 121 -38.47 -5.81 -7.25
N VAL A 122 -38.80 -6.16 -8.50
CA VAL A 122 -39.80 -5.43 -9.31
C VAL A 122 -40.99 -6.32 -9.63
N PRO A 123 -42.19 -5.97 -9.15
CA PRO A 123 -43.40 -6.61 -9.57
C PRO A 123 -43.66 -6.50 -11.08
N LEU A 124 -44.09 -7.58 -11.71
CA LEU A 124 -44.49 -7.58 -13.12
C LEU A 124 -46.02 -7.67 -13.21
N PRO A 125 -46.76 -6.55 -13.40
CA PRO A 125 -48.18 -6.57 -13.45
C PRO A 125 -48.72 -7.45 -14.60
N PRO A 126 -49.67 -8.34 -14.36
CA PRO A 126 -50.23 -9.25 -15.38
C PRO A 126 -50.94 -8.53 -16.53
N GLU A 127 -51.37 -7.28 -16.29
CA GLU A 127 -51.98 -6.41 -17.30
C GLU A 127 -50.96 -5.93 -18.34
N VAL A 128 -49.69 -5.85 -17.98
CA VAL A 128 -48.60 -5.36 -18.83
C VAL A 128 -47.72 -6.52 -19.33
N TYR A 129 -47.46 -7.51 -18.49
CA TYR A 129 -46.57 -8.62 -18.79
C TYR A 129 -47.34 -9.96 -18.70
N GLY A 130 -47.18 -10.80 -19.72
CA GLY A 130 -47.85 -12.10 -19.75
C GLY A 130 -47.14 -13.14 -20.61
N THR A 131 -47.61 -14.37 -20.57
CA THR A 131 -47.05 -15.48 -21.35
C THR A 131 -47.27 -15.40 -22.86
N GLY A 132 -47.62 -14.22 -23.39
CA GLY A 132 -47.74 -13.96 -24.82
C GLY A 132 -49.03 -14.42 -25.49
N THR A 133 -50.03 -14.92 -24.73
CA THR A 133 -51.30 -15.40 -25.27
C THR A 133 -52.43 -14.37 -25.20
N ALA A 134 -52.33 -13.34 -24.41
CA ALA A 134 -53.28 -12.25 -24.32
C ALA A 134 -52.89 -11.10 -25.27
N ALA A 135 -53.81 -10.64 -26.11
CA ALA A 135 -53.55 -9.53 -27.04
C ALA A 135 -53.21 -8.24 -26.25
N GLY A 136 -51.99 -7.74 -26.42
CA GLY A 136 -51.51 -6.47 -25.81
C GLY A 136 -50.56 -6.59 -24.64
N THR A 137 -50.23 -7.80 -24.15
CA THR A 137 -49.25 -7.97 -23.11
C THR A 137 -47.83 -8.09 -23.68
N LYS A 138 -46.85 -7.42 -23.02
CA LYS A 138 -45.41 -7.59 -23.30
C LYS A 138 -44.98 -9.00 -22.85
N PRO A 139 -44.05 -9.64 -23.53
CA PRO A 139 -43.46 -10.87 -23.03
C PRO A 139 -42.71 -10.61 -21.69
N ILE A 140 -42.65 -11.63 -20.86
CA ILE A 140 -41.88 -11.57 -19.61
C ILE A 140 -40.40 -11.43 -19.99
N PRO A 141 -39.67 -10.41 -19.47
CA PRO A 141 -38.28 -10.20 -19.83
C PRO A 141 -37.42 -11.32 -19.32
N GLY A 142 -36.58 -11.84 -20.22
CA GLY A 142 -35.62 -12.90 -19.93
C GLY A 142 -34.33 -12.41 -19.25
N PRO A 143 -33.47 -13.34 -18.79
CA PRO A 143 -32.21 -12.99 -18.22
C PRO A 143 -31.34 -12.12 -19.15
N GLY A 144 -30.76 -11.02 -18.63
CA GLY A 144 -29.96 -10.06 -19.39
C GLY A 144 -30.78 -8.97 -20.11
N GLU A 145 -32.07 -9.07 -20.20
CA GLU A 145 -32.93 -8.05 -20.82
C GLU A 145 -33.14 -6.87 -19.88
N PRO A 146 -33.21 -5.62 -20.40
CA PRO A 146 -33.51 -4.44 -19.60
C PRO A 146 -34.95 -4.47 -19.13
N ILE A 147 -35.18 -4.03 -17.88
CA ILE A 147 -36.54 -3.81 -17.37
C ILE A 147 -37.02 -2.40 -17.70
N ASP A 148 -38.33 -2.22 -17.76
CA ASP A 148 -38.93 -0.89 -17.90
C ASP A 148 -38.63 -0.05 -16.65
N PRO A 149 -37.86 1.06 -16.77
CA PRO A 149 -37.44 1.85 -15.62
C PRO A 149 -38.57 2.58 -14.90
N THR A 150 -39.76 2.59 -15.47
CA THR A 150 -40.95 3.22 -14.86
C THR A 150 -41.65 2.31 -13.85
N LEU A 151 -41.31 1.01 -13.80
CA LEU A 151 -41.86 0.07 -12.84
C LEU A 151 -41.23 0.31 -11.44
N PRO A 152 -42.10 0.53 -10.42
CA PRO A 152 -41.56 0.71 -9.08
C PRO A 152 -41.03 -0.61 -8.50
N ALA A 153 -39.86 -0.57 -7.90
CA ALA A 153 -39.37 -1.67 -7.10
C ALA A 153 -40.19 -1.80 -5.80
N LEU A 154 -40.50 -3.01 -5.40
CA LEU A 154 -41.13 -3.30 -4.10
C LEU A 154 -40.17 -3.00 -2.97
N PHE A 155 -38.92 -3.42 -3.11
CA PHE A 155 -37.78 -3.11 -2.26
C PHE A 155 -36.46 -3.35 -3.04
N GLY A 156 -35.35 -2.84 -2.52
CA GLY A 156 -34.04 -3.03 -3.10
C GLY A 156 -33.15 -3.99 -2.31
N GLY A 157 -31.89 -4.11 -2.74
CA GLY A 157 -30.90 -4.99 -2.13
C GLY A 157 -30.51 -4.63 -0.70
N GLU A 158 -30.85 -3.44 -0.21
CA GLU A 158 -30.67 -3.01 1.18
C GLU A 158 -31.44 -3.87 2.19
N GLU A 159 -32.52 -4.51 1.73
CA GLU A 159 -33.33 -5.43 2.54
C GLU A 159 -32.75 -6.86 2.60
N ILE A 160 -31.65 -7.15 1.89
CA ILE A 160 -30.97 -8.44 1.98
C ILE A 160 -30.06 -8.46 3.22
N ASP A 161 -30.10 -9.57 3.95
CA ASP A 161 -29.14 -9.87 5.01
C ASP A 161 -27.87 -10.47 4.40
N PRO A 162 -26.73 -9.77 4.44
CA PRO A 162 -25.46 -10.26 3.87
C PRO A 162 -25.03 -11.63 4.40
N SER A 163 -25.39 -11.97 5.64
CA SER A 163 -25.06 -13.26 6.26
C SER A 163 -25.87 -14.43 5.69
N GLY A 164 -26.99 -14.14 5.07
CA GLY A 164 -27.87 -15.12 4.44
C GLY A 164 -27.59 -15.37 2.97
N VAL A 165 -26.61 -14.68 2.37
CA VAL A 165 -26.25 -14.84 0.95
C VAL A 165 -25.24 -15.98 0.79
N ALA A 166 -25.59 -16.99 0.00
CA ALA A 166 -24.75 -18.15 -0.25
C ALA A 166 -24.97 -18.74 -1.65
N PRO A 167 -23.91 -19.29 -2.28
CA PRO A 167 -24.08 -20.07 -3.50
C PRO A 167 -24.78 -21.40 -3.18
N GLY A 168 -25.66 -21.85 -4.07
CA GLY A 168 -26.40 -23.10 -3.94
C GLY A 168 -26.60 -23.77 -5.30
N VAL A 169 -27.18 -24.98 -5.23
CA VAL A 169 -27.67 -25.71 -6.41
C VAL A 169 -29.09 -26.16 -6.10
N ASP A 170 -30.02 -25.90 -7.02
CA ASP A 170 -31.40 -26.37 -6.87
C ASP A 170 -31.42 -27.90 -6.94
N PRO A 171 -31.93 -28.59 -5.93
CA PRO A 171 -31.91 -30.06 -5.88
C PRO A 171 -32.81 -30.69 -6.94
N THR A 172 -33.74 -29.94 -7.53
CA THR A 172 -34.72 -30.45 -8.50
C THR A 172 -34.24 -30.24 -9.94
N THR A 173 -33.69 -29.06 -10.25
CA THR A 173 -33.28 -28.71 -11.61
C THR A 173 -31.77 -28.91 -11.83
N SER A 174 -30.98 -29.04 -10.74
CA SER A 174 -29.51 -29.06 -10.75
C SER A 174 -28.91 -27.74 -11.28
N GLU A 175 -29.67 -26.68 -11.36
CA GLU A 175 -29.22 -25.35 -11.75
C GLU A 175 -28.53 -24.64 -10.59
N ARG A 176 -27.57 -23.78 -10.91
CA ARG A 176 -26.93 -22.93 -9.91
C ARG A 176 -27.89 -21.84 -9.46
N VAL A 177 -27.96 -21.65 -8.14
CA VAL A 177 -28.81 -20.63 -7.54
C VAL A 177 -28.01 -19.81 -6.54
N VAL A 178 -28.45 -18.58 -6.29
CA VAL A 178 -27.94 -17.78 -5.18
C VAL A 178 -29.06 -17.70 -4.13
N ALA A 179 -28.84 -18.36 -3.00
CA ALA A 179 -29.75 -18.25 -1.87
C ALA A 179 -29.54 -16.92 -1.15
N PHE A 180 -30.62 -16.31 -0.70
CA PHE A 180 -30.59 -15.08 0.09
C PHE A 180 -31.64 -15.11 1.19
N LYS A 181 -31.43 -14.27 2.20
CA LYS A 181 -32.40 -14.02 3.25
C LYS A 181 -32.68 -12.54 3.35
N LEU A 182 -33.95 -12.19 3.50
CA LEU A 182 -34.37 -10.81 3.71
C LEU A 182 -34.27 -10.43 5.18
N ARG A 183 -33.99 -9.16 5.44
CA ARG A 183 -34.12 -8.52 6.74
C ARG A 183 -35.61 -8.45 7.13
N SER A 184 -35.91 -8.18 8.41
CA SER A 184 -37.27 -8.20 8.93
C SER A 184 -38.26 -7.33 8.14
N ASN A 185 -37.85 -6.12 7.71
CA ASN A 185 -38.69 -5.22 6.94
C ASN A 185 -38.98 -5.78 5.53
N GLY A 186 -37.93 -6.19 4.79
CA GLY A 186 -38.06 -6.79 3.47
C GLY A 186 -38.86 -8.10 3.51
N ALA A 187 -38.64 -8.93 4.53
CA ALA A 187 -39.40 -10.17 4.73
C ALA A 187 -40.89 -9.90 4.92
N THR A 188 -41.27 -8.86 5.68
CA THR A 188 -42.68 -8.47 5.86
C THR A 188 -43.30 -7.95 4.56
N LEU A 189 -42.60 -7.03 3.87
CA LEU A 189 -43.07 -6.50 2.59
C LEU A 189 -43.26 -7.62 1.56
N PHE A 190 -42.34 -8.55 1.48
CA PHE A 190 -42.41 -9.66 0.54
C PHE A 190 -43.45 -10.70 0.92
N ALA A 191 -43.66 -10.95 2.21
CA ALA A 191 -44.74 -11.84 2.71
C ALA A 191 -46.12 -11.29 2.37
N ASP A 192 -46.34 -10.00 2.60
CA ASP A 192 -47.64 -9.34 2.28
C ASP A 192 -47.88 -9.32 0.76
N TYR A 193 -46.86 -8.92 0.00
CA TYR A 193 -46.98 -8.91 -1.46
C TYR A 193 -47.22 -10.32 -2.01
N SER A 194 -46.40 -11.31 -1.63
CA SER A 194 -46.49 -12.67 -2.18
C SER A 194 -47.79 -13.41 -1.82
N ARG A 195 -48.47 -13.01 -0.73
CA ARG A 195 -49.78 -13.56 -0.32
C ARG A 195 -50.86 -13.18 -1.30
N ASP A 196 -50.86 -11.90 -1.76
CA ASP A 196 -51.92 -11.35 -2.58
C ASP A 196 -51.68 -11.57 -4.10
N HIS A 197 -50.43 -11.93 -4.51
CA HIS A 197 -50.02 -12.01 -5.91
C HIS A 197 -49.55 -13.44 -6.28
N VAL A 198 -50.14 -14.47 -5.71
CA VAL A 198 -49.82 -15.86 -6.10
C VAL A 198 -50.19 -16.12 -7.55
N GLY A 199 -49.27 -16.65 -8.34
CA GLY A 199 -49.43 -16.91 -9.76
C GLY A 199 -48.88 -15.80 -10.67
N GLU A 200 -48.48 -14.67 -10.10
CA GLU A 200 -47.89 -13.55 -10.84
C GLU A 200 -46.38 -13.66 -10.95
N PHE A 201 -45.83 -12.97 -11.95
CA PHE A 201 -44.38 -12.91 -12.16
C PHE A 201 -43.74 -11.76 -11.38
N PHE A 202 -42.51 -11.99 -10.99
CA PHE A 202 -41.76 -11.07 -10.18
C PHE A 202 -40.30 -11.02 -10.68
N ALA A 203 -39.83 -9.87 -11.10
CA ALA A 203 -38.47 -9.74 -11.63
C ALA A 203 -37.47 -9.39 -10.54
N ILE A 204 -36.35 -10.09 -10.53
CA ILE A 204 -35.15 -9.76 -9.78
C ILE A 204 -34.21 -9.10 -10.77
N VAL A 205 -33.90 -7.83 -10.53
CA VAL A 205 -33.20 -6.94 -11.45
C VAL A 205 -31.89 -6.48 -10.84
N LEU A 206 -30.78 -6.69 -11.53
CA LEU A 206 -29.45 -6.22 -11.14
C LEU A 206 -28.97 -5.18 -12.14
N ASP A 207 -28.67 -3.98 -11.66
CA ASP A 207 -28.19 -2.86 -12.48
C ASP A 207 -29.08 -2.58 -13.72
N GLY A 208 -30.41 -2.66 -13.52
CA GLY A 208 -31.40 -2.41 -14.57
C GLY A 208 -31.65 -3.57 -15.54
N LYS A 209 -30.98 -4.73 -15.35
CA LYS A 209 -31.17 -5.93 -16.16
C LYS A 209 -31.81 -7.05 -15.36
N VAL A 210 -32.74 -7.76 -15.96
CA VAL A 210 -33.38 -8.91 -15.32
C VAL A 210 -32.35 -10.03 -15.13
N VAL A 211 -32.22 -10.51 -13.92
CA VAL A 211 -31.42 -11.71 -13.59
C VAL A 211 -32.30 -12.95 -13.61
N SER A 212 -33.50 -12.82 -13.05
CA SER A 212 -34.49 -13.90 -12.97
C SER A 212 -35.89 -13.29 -12.87
N ALA A 213 -36.88 -13.96 -13.47
CA ALA A 213 -38.29 -13.57 -13.38
C ALA A 213 -39.16 -14.76 -12.97
N PRO A 214 -39.05 -15.23 -11.71
CA PRO A 214 -39.84 -16.38 -11.24
C PRO A 214 -41.31 -16.04 -11.07
N VAL A 215 -42.14 -17.10 -11.08
CA VAL A 215 -43.55 -17.05 -10.67
C VAL A 215 -43.65 -17.24 -9.16
N ILE A 216 -44.48 -16.45 -8.49
CA ILE A 216 -44.82 -16.65 -7.08
C ILE A 216 -45.74 -17.85 -6.96
N ARG A 217 -45.21 -19.01 -6.55
CA ARG A 217 -46.00 -20.24 -6.45
C ARG A 217 -46.82 -20.33 -5.16
N GLN A 218 -46.33 -19.70 -4.11
CA GLN A 218 -46.95 -19.64 -2.78
C GLN A 218 -46.47 -18.44 -2.00
N ALA A 219 -47.19 -18.03 -0.97
CA ALA A 219 -46.77 -16.98 -0.08
C ALA A 219 -45.41 -17.31 0.59
N ILE A 220 -44.48 -16.36 0.55
CA ILE A 220 -43.11 -16.50 1.11
C ILE A 220 -43.09 -15.76 2.45
N LEU A 221 -43.31 -16.48 3.54
CA LEU A 221 -43.48 -15.89 4.88
C LEU A 221 -42.21 -15.78 5.70
N ASP A 222 -41.19 -16.52 5.33
CA ASP A 222 -39.92 -16.65 6.09
C ASP A 222 -38.80 -15.73 5.60
N GLY A 223 -39.05 -14.99 4.52
CA GLY A 223 -38.08 -14.08 3.90
C GLY A 223 -36.88 -14.77 3.25
N ASN A 224 -36.93 -16.10 3.10
CA ASN A 224 -35.89 -16.83 2.37
C ASN A 224 -36.25 -16.89 0.88
N GLY A 225 -35.28 -16.63 0.02
CA GLY A 225 -35.46 -16.70 -1.41
C GLY A 225 -34.23 -17.28 -2.12
N GLN A 226 -34.40 -17.58 -3.39
CA GLN A 226 -33.30 -17.96 -4.28
C GLN A 226 -33.41 -17.26 -5.61
N ILE A 227 -32.30 -16.84 -6.15
CA ILE A 227 -32.16 -16.29 -7.49
C ILE A 227 -31.73 -17.47 -8.37
N SER A 228 -32.57 -17.91 -9.27
CA SER A 228 -32.28 -18.96 -10.24
C SER A 228 -31.92 -18.35 -11.59
N GLY A 229 -31.01 -18.99 -12.32
CA GLY A 229 -30.61 -18.58 -13.66
C GLY A 229 -29.56 -19.55 -14.22
N ASP A 230 -29.28 -19.43 -15.50
CA ASP A 230 -28.24 -20.25 -16.16
C ASP A 230 -26.84 -19.64 -15.88
N PHE A 231 -26.46 -19.65 -14.60
CA PHE A 231 -25.21 -19.06 -14.15
C PHE A 231 -24.03 -19.98 -14.41
N THR A 232 -22.94 -19.42 -14.93
CA THR A 232 -21.60 -20.03 -14.79
C THR A 232 -21.16 -19.96 -13.31
N THR A 233 -20.15 -20.73 -12.95
CA THR A 233 -19.60 -20.68 -11.57
C THR A 233 -19.07 -19.30 -11.21
N SER A 234 -18.45 -18.61 -12.17
CA SER A 234 -17.92 -17.25 -11.98
C SER A 234 -19.06 -16.23 -11.81
N GLU A 235 -20.10 -16.27 -12.63
CA GLU A 235 -21.26 -15.37 -12.51
C GLU A 235 -21.98 -15.55 -11.18
N GLN A 236 -22.20 -16.82 -10.75
CA GLN A 236 -22.80 -17.12 -9.46
C GLN A 236 -21.95 -16.50 -8.32
N GLN A 237 -20.64 -16.69 -8.35
CA GLN A 237 -19.73 -16.15 -7.32
C GLN A 237 -19.71 -14.61 -7.33
N THR A 238 -19.68 -14.01 -8.51
CA THR A 238 -19.76 -12.55 -8.66
C THR A 238 -21.07 -12.00 -8.08
N LEU A 239 -22.21 -12.64 -8.38
CA LEU A 239 -23.50 -12.25 -7.83
C LEU A 239 -23.55 -12.40 -6.30
N VAL A 240 -23.07 -13.53 -5.76
CA VAL A 240 -22.94 -13.75 -4.30
C VAL A 240 -22.12 -12.64 -3.66
N THR A 241 -20.97 -12.33 -4.23
CA THR A 241 -20.05 -11.29 -3.72
C THR A 241 -20.70 -9.91 -3.78
N THR A 242 -21.34 -9.58 -4.89
CA THR A 242 -22.05 -8.30 -5.08
C THR A 242 -23.17 -8.11 -4.05
N LEU A 243 -23.99 -9.16 -3.84
CA LEU A 243 -25.10 -9.09 -2.88
C LEU A 243 -24.62 -9.06 -1.44
N LYS A 244 -23.53 -9.79 -1.13
CA LYS A 244 -22.95 -9.86 0.22
C LYS A 244 -22.33 -8.54 0.67
N TYR A 245 -21.65 -7.84 -0.24
CA TYR A 245 -20.95 -6.60 0.09
C TYR A 245 -21.72 -5.32 -0.29
N GLY A 246 -22.87 -5.48 -0.92
CA GLY A 246 -23.83 -4.40 -1.19
C GLY A 246 -23.58 -3.61 -2.46
N ALA A 247 -24.52 -2.70 -2.73
CA ALA A 247 -24.48 -1.80 -3.86
C ALA A 247 -23.53 -0.61 -3.65
N LEU A 248 -22.87 -0.19 -4.73
CA LEU A 248 -22.09 1.05 -4.73
C LEU A 248 -23.05 2.25 -4.68
N PRO A 249 -22.77 3.25 -3.83
CA PRO A 249 -23.59 4.47 -3.76
C PRO A 249 -23.53 5.33 -5.02
N LEU A 250 -22.47 5.16 -5.83
CA LEU A 250 -22.26 5.84 -7.11
C LEU A 250 -21.75 4.84 -8.14
N ALA A 251 -22.10 5.08 -9.42
CA ALA A 251 -21.56 4.29 -10.52
C ALA A 251 -20.07 4.57 -10.71
N LEU A 252 -19.29 3.52 -11.00
CA LEU A 252 -17.88 3.62 -11.32
C LEU A 252 -17.66 3.52 -12.83
N ARG A 253 -17.07 4.55 -13.42
CA ARG A 253 -16.65 4.57 -14.81
C ARG A 253 -15.19 4.21 -14.90
N GLU A 254 -14.84 3.14 -15.63
CA GLU A 254 -13.46 2.78 -15.90
C GLU A 254 -12.77 3.90 -16.71
N LEU A 255 -11.65 4.40 -16.22
CA LEU A 255 -10.78 5.34 -16.90
C LEU A 255 -9.62 4.62 -17.59
N SER A 256 -9.01 3.69 -16.89
CA SER A 256 -7.94 2.84 -17.43
C SER A 256 -7.92 1.49 -16.74
N PHE A 257 -7.49 0.47 -17.47
CA PHE A 257 -7.28 -0.87 -16.94
C PHE A 257 -6.03 -1.48 -17.57
N ASN A 258 -5.00 -1.69 -16.76
CA ASN A 258 -3.70 -2.15 -17.21
C ASN A 258 -3.39 -3.53 -16.61
N SER A 259 -2.74 -4.36 -17.43
CA SER A 259 -2.19 -5.65 -16.98
C SER A 259 -0.67 -5.59 -17.05
N ILE A 260 -0.02 -5.92 -15.94
CA ILE A 260 1.44 -6.01 -15.84
C ILE A 260 1.82 -7.49 -15.74
N SER A 261 2.65 -7.95 -16.67
CA SER A 261 3.10 -9.34 -16.68
C SER A 261 4.01 -9.63 -15.48
N ALA A 262 3.78 -10.76 -14.80
CA ALA A 262 4.61 -11.24 -13.70
C ALA A 262 6.07 -11.49 -14.13
N THR A 263 6.31 -11.87 -15.38
CA THR A 263 7.67 -12.08 -15.91
C THR A 263 8.45 -10.76 -15.97
N LEU A 264 7.81 -9.67 -16.42
CA LEU A 264 8.42 -8.34 -16.43
C LEU A 264 8.73 -7.84 -15.01
N GLY A 265 7.84 -8.07 -14.07
CA GLY A 265 8.06 -7.70 -12.66
C GLY A 265 9.27 -8.41 -12.05
N ALA A 266 9.41 -9.71 -12.28
CA ALA A 266 10.56 -10.48 -11.81
C ALA A 266 11.90 -10.04 -12.44
N GLU A 267 11.89 -9.70 -13.74
CA GLU A 267 13.08 -9.16 -14.42
C GLU A 267 13.47 -7.78 -13.86
N PHE A 268 12.51 -6.90 -13.64
CA PHE A 268 12.76 -5.59 -13.02
C PHE A 268 13.27 -5.70 -11.60
N LEU A 269 12.74 -6.63 -10.81
CA LEU A 269 13.22 -6.89 -9.45
C LEU A 269 14.69 -7.36 -9.47
N ALA A 270 15.01 -8.35 -10.32
CA ALA A 270 16.37 -8.87 -10.44
C ALA A 270 17.36 -7.79 -10.90
N ALA A 271 17.00 -7.00 -11.92
CA ALA A 271 17.81 -5.89 -12.41
C ALA A 271 18.01 -4.80 -11.34
N SER A 272 16.98 -4.47 -10.57
CA SER A 272 17.04 -3.48 -9.50
C SER A 272 17.90 -3.93 -8.33
N ILE A 273 17.81 -5.19 -7.92
CA ILE A 273 18.69 -5.78 -6.89
C ILE A 273 20.15 -5.73 -7.36
N LEU A 274 20.43 -6.14 -8.60
CA LEU A 274 21.77 -6.09 -9.16
C LEU A 274 22.32 -4.66 -9.19
N ALA A 275 21.52 -3.69 -9.67
CA ALA A 275 21.90 -2.28 -9.67
C ALA A 275 22.15 -1.75 -8.24
N GLY A 276 21.32 -2.14 -7.27
CA GLY A 276 21.51 -1.81 -5.85
C GLY A 276 22.81 -2.36 -5.29
N ILE A 277 23.13 -3.62 -5.56
CA ILE A 277 24.40 -4.26 -5.11
C ILE A 277 25.60 -3.53 -5.72
N ILE A 278 25.57 -3.24 -7.03
CA ILE A 278 26.65 -2.50 -7.71
C ILE A 278 26.77 -1.10 -7.11
N GLY A 279 25.65 -0.38 -6.93
CA GLY A 279 25.65 0.98 -6.36
C GLY A 279 26.22 1.02 -4.95
N ILE A 280 25.77 0.12 -4.06
CA ILE A 280 26.31 0.01 -2.68
C ILE A 280 27.79 -0.39 -2.69
N GLY A 281 28.18 -1.30 -3.58
CA GLY A 281 29.59 -1.70 -3.74
C GLY A 281 30.49 -0.53 -4.15
N LEU A 282 30.04 0.30 -5.10
CA LEU A 282 30.77 1.51 -5.51
C LEU A 282 30.86 2.54 -4.37
N VAL A 283 29.79 2.72 -3.60
CA VAL A 283 29.78 3.59 -2.43
C VAL A 283 30.77 3.08 -1.38
N PHE A 284 30.79 1.78 -1.09
CA PHE A 284 31.77 1.19 -0.15
C PHE A 284 33.20 1.41 -0.61
N LEU A 285 33.47 1.15 -1.88
CA LEU A 285 34.79 1.36 -2.47
C LEU A 285 35.22 2.82 -2.34
N PHE A 286 34.34 3.76 -2.70
CA PHE A 286 34.61 5.20 -2.56
C PHE A 286 34.92 5.57 -1.11
N MET A 287 34.09 5.13 -0.16
CA MET A 287 34.25 5.44 1.27
C MET A 287 35.58 4.88 1.83
N LEU A 288 35.93 3.66 1.47
CA LEU A 288 37.19 3.03 1.93
C LEU A 288 38.43 3.71 1.36
N ILE A 289 38.40 4.10 0.09
CA ILE A 289 39.55 4.76 -0.57
C ILE A 289 39.73 6.18 -0.06
N HIS A 290 38.62 6.95 -0.04
CA HIS A 290 38.67 8.39 0.23
C HIS A 290 38.75 8.72 1.74
N TYR A 291 37.92 8.01 2.55
CA TYR A 291 37.84 8.27 4.00
C TYR A 291 38.60 7.26 4.86
N ARG A 292 39.15 6.22 4.28
CA ARG A 292 39.96 5.22 4.97
C ARG A 292 39.26 4.65 6.22
N LEU A 293 39.82 4.89 7.43
CA LEU A 293 39.25 4.37 8.68
C LEU A 293 37.84 4.88 9.01
N PRO A 294 37.53 6.19 8.96
CA PRO A 294 36.14 6.67 9.03
C PRO A 294 35.23 6.05 7.98
N GLY A 295 35.73 5.85 6.75
CA GLY A 295 35.00 5.17 5.68
C GLY A 295 34.60 3.75 6.03
N ALA A 296 35.48 2.98 6.65
CA ALA A 296 35.17 1.62 7.15
C ALA A 296 34.05 1.66 8.22
N VAL A 297 34.10 2.64 9.12
CA VAL A 297 33.04 2.85 10.12
C VAL A 297 31.71 3.20 9.47
N ALA A 298 31.72 4.05 8.43
CA ALA A 298 30.50 4.38 7.67
C ALA A 298 29.93 3.16 6.93
N CYS A 299 30.78 2.30 6.34
CA CYS A 299 30.33 1.05 5.71
C CYS A 299 29.62 0.13 6.72
N LEU A 300 30.17 -0.02 7.94
CA LEU A 300 29.52 -0.77 9.01
C LEU A 300 28.17 -0.15 9.44
N ALA A 301 28.14 1.18 9.55
CA ALA A 301 26.91 1.89 9.87
C ALA A 301 25.86 1.78 8.75
N LEU A 302 26.28 1.68 7.48
CA LEU A 302 25.40 1.50 6.34
C LEU A 302 24.82 0.08 6.29
N ILE A 303 25.59 -0.94 6.64
CA ILE A 303 25.08 -2.31 6.82
C ILE A 303 24.04 -2.34 7.93
N TYR A 304 24.32 -1.72 9.06
CA TYR A 304 23.38 -1.59 10.16
C TYR A 304 22.11 -0.84 9.73
N TYR A 305 22.23 0.24 8.97
CA TYR A 305 21.14 0.98 8.39
C TYR A 305 20.24 0.08 7.52
N ALA A 306 20.82 -0.70 6.61
CA ALA A 306 20.08 -1.58 5.73
C ALA A 306 19.27 -2.63 6.52
N ILE A 307 19.88 -3.26 7.53
CA ILE A 307 19.21 -4.22 8.42
C ILE A 307 18.01 -3.57 9.12
N VAL A 308 18.19 -2.38 9.71
CA VAL A 308 17.10 -1.69 10.43
C VAL A 308 15.98 -1.26 9.49
N VAL A 309 16.30 -0.76 8.29
CA VAL A 309 15.27 -0.35 7.31
C VAL A 309 14.47 -1.55 6.81
N LEU A 310 15.14 -2.68 6.49
CA LEU A 310 14.45 -3.90 6.07
C LEU A 310 13.54 -4.45 7.18
N ALA A 311 14.00 -4.45 8.42
CA ALA A 311 13.17 -4.84 9.56
C ALA A 311 11.93 -3.94 9.72
N ILE A 312 12.08 -2.63 9.52
CA ILE A 312 10.94 -1.69 9.57
C ILE A 312 9.95 -1.99 8.44
N PHE A 313 10.42 -2.27 7.21
CA PHE A 313 9.54 -2.63 6.08
C PHE A 313 8.75 -3.92 6.34
N ARG A 314 9.30 -4.85 7.11
CA ARG A 314 8.59 -6.07 7.52
C ARG A 314 7.60 -5.84 8.65
N LEU A 315 7.90 -4.95 9.59
CA LEU A 315 7.02 -4.63 10.73
C LEU A 315 5.84 -3.74 10.34
N ILE A 316 6.05 -2.79 9.42
CA ILE A 316 5.01 -1.93 8.87
C ILE A 316 4.62 -2.53 7.52
N PRO A 317 3.31 -2.68 7.19
CA PRO A 317 2.88 -3.22 5.92
C PRO A 317 3.15 -2.23 4.77
N VAL A 318 4.43 -2.05 4.44
CA VAL A 318 4.87 -1.20 3.31
C VAL A 318 4.88 -2.05 2.06
N THR A 319 4.10 -1.67 1.05
CA THR A 319 4.16 -2.27 -0.27
C THR A 319 5.40 -1.76 -1.02
N LEU A 320 6.33 -2.66 -1.28
CA LEU A 320 7.57 -2.35 -1.98
C LEU A 320 7.32 -2.35 -3.48
N THR A 321 7.22 -1.17 -4.07
CA THR A 321 7.12 -0.95 -5.52
C THR A 321 8.52 -0.75 -6.13
N LEU A 322 8.63 -0.78 -7.48
CA LEU A 322 9.86 -0.43 -8.16
C LEU A 322 10.35 0.99 -7.78
N ALA A 323 9.41 1.93 -7.68
CA ALA A 323 9.69 3.28 -7.19
C ALA A 323 10.13 3.27 -5.72
N GLY A 324 9.52 2.44 -4.86
CA GLY A 324 9.94 2.26 -3.48
C GLY A 324 11.36 1.71 -3.36
N LEU A 325 11.73 0.75 -4.22
CA LEU A 325 13.10 0.22 -4.30
C LEU A 325 14.10 1.32 -4.72
N ALA A 326 13.75 2.13 -5.71
CA ALA A 326 14.56 3.29 -6.10
C ALA A 326 14.70 4.30 -4.93
N GLY A 327 13.63 4.54 -4.17
CA GLY A 327 13.63 5.35 -2.96
C GLY A 327 14.57 4.80 -1.88
N PHE A 328 14.60 3.48 -1.70
CA PHE A 328 15.53 2.83 -0.77
C PHE A 328 16.99 3.04 -1.22
N ILE A 329 17.32 2.80 -2.48
CA ILE A 329 18.67 3.02 -3.01
C ILE A 329 19.09 4.50 -2.86
N LEU A 330 18.18 5.43 -3.16
CA LEU A 330 18.42 6.86 -2.95
C LEU A 330 18.69 7.19 -1.48
N SER A 331 17.92 6.61 -0.56
CA SER A 331 18.09 6.85 0.88
C SER A 331 19.43 6.29 1.43
N VAL A 332 19.96 5.21 0.82
CA VAL A 332 21.31 4.71 1.08
C VAL A 332 22.36 5.77 0.73
N GLY A 333 22.22 6.44 -0.42
CA GLY A 333 23.08 7.56 -0.81
C GLY A 333 23.05 8.71 0.19
N MET A 334 21.87 9.10 0.65
CA MET A 334 21.70 10.16 1.67
C MET A 334 22.26 9.75 3.04
N ALA A 335 22.18 8.46 3.39
CA ALA A 335 22.79 7.95 4.62
C ALA A 335 24.33 8.08 4.63
N VAL A 336 24.94 7.92 3.46
CA VAL A 336 26.38 8.13 3.29
C VAL A 336 26.75 9.60 3.34
N ASP A 337 25.94 10.49 2.73
CA ASP A 337 26.18 11.94 2.69
C ASP A 337 26.30 12.55 4.10
N ALA A 338 25.44 12.15 5.03
CA ALA A 338 25.53 12.57 6.43
C ALA A 338 26.88 12.19 7.06
N ASN A 339 27.40 10.99 6.78
CA ASN A 339 28.70 10.56 7.26
C ASN A 339 29.86 11.32 6.57
N ILE A 340 29.76 11.59 5.27
CA ILE A 340 30.72 12.39 4.50
C ILE A 340 30.85 13.78 5.14
N LEU A 341 29.73 14.44 5.39
CA LEU A 341 29.74 15.77 6.00
C LEU A 341 30.43 15.78 7.38
N ILE A 342 30.14 14.78 8.21
CA ILE A 342 30.80 14.62 9.51
C ILE A 342 32.33 14.43 9.34
N PHE A 343 32.74 13.60 8.38
CA PHE A 343 34.15 13.29 8.19
C PHE A 343 34.91 14.48 7.60
N GLU A 344 34.34 15.23 6.68
CA GLU A 344 34.99 16.48 6.19
C GLU A 344 35.14 17.51 7.31
N ARG A 345 34.12 17.70 8.14
CA ARG A 345 34.26 18.56 9.32
C ARG A 345 35.34 18.03 10.30
N THR A 346 35.44 16.71 10.45
CA THR A 346 36.49 16.10 11.28
C THR A 346 37.89 16.36 10.70
N LYS A 347 38.07 16.27 9.37
CA LYS A 347 39.35 16.61 8.71
C LYS A 347 39.71 18.09 8.87
N GLU A 348 38.72 19.01 8.72
CA GLU A 348 38.95 20.45 8.98
C GLU A 348 39.47 20.70 10.40
N GLU A 349 38.83 20.04 11.38
CA GLU A 349 39.23 20.17 12.79
C GLU A 349 40.61 19.54 13.07
N LEU A 350 40.96 18.44 12.39
CA LEU A 350 42.30 17.86 12.46
C LEU A 350 43.36 18.82 11.87
N ARG A 351 43.10 19.42 10.70
CA ARG A 351 44.00 20.40 10.07
C ARG A 351 44.16 21.65 10.94
N SER A 352 43.19 21.98 11.78
CA SER A 352 43.32 23.07 12.75
C SER A 352 44.18 22.73 13.97
N GLY A 353 44.78 21.53 14.01
CA GLY A 353 45.70 21.10 15.07
C GLY A 353 45.06 20.44 16.29
N LYS A 354 43.77 20.07 16.21
CA LYS A 354 43.12 19.32 17.29
C LYS A 354 43.56 17.88 17.32
N THR A 355 43.51 17.25 18.50
CA THR A 355 43.70 15.81 18.62
C THR A 355 42.56 15.07 17.94
N VAL A 356 42.81 13.86 17.43
CA VAL A 356 41.82 13.04 16.72
C VAL A 356 40.52 12.90 17.52
N ASN A 357 40.61 12.66 18.82
CA ASN A 357 39.42 12.52 19.67
C ASN A 357 38.61 13.85 19.76
N SER A 358 39.28 14.98 19.89
CA SER A 358 38.64 16.31 19.94
C SER A 358 38.11 16.72 18.57
N ALA A 359 38.80 16.38 17.48
CA ALA A 359 38.38 16.67 16.12
C ALA A 359 37.10 15.91 15.74
N VAL A 360 37.02 14.63 16.11
CA VAL A 360 35.78 13.82 15.89
C VAL A 360 34.59 14.43 16.62
N GLU A 361 34.71 14.81 17.90
CA GLU A 361 33.62 15.42 18.65
C GLU A 361 33.19 16.80 18.05
N ALA A 362 34.18 17.61 17.66
CA ALA A 362 33.91 18.89 17.02
C ALA A 362 33.26 18.72 15.64
N GLY A 363 33.71 17.74 14.84
CA GLY A 363 33.16 17.41 13.54
C GLY A 363 31.67 17.07 13.63
N PHE A 364 31.30 16.15 14.53
CA PHE A 364 29.90 15.81 14.79
C PHE A 364 29.06 17.01 15.21
N SER A 365 29.58 17.85 16.11
CA SER A 365 28.85 19.02 16.59
C SER A 365 28.63 20.07 15.50
N ARG A 366 29.62 20.29 14.62
CA ARG A 366 29.53 21.26 13.51
C ARG A 366 28.67 20.77 12.36
N ALA A 367 28.69 19.46 12.06
CA ALA A 367 27.90 18.86 11.00
C ALA A 367 26.40 18.79 11.35
N TRP A 368 26.04 18.79 12.63
CA TRP A 368 24.67 18.53 13.11
C TRP A 368 23.61 19.39 12.45
N ASN A 369 23.77 20.71 12.44
CA ASN A 369 22.77 21.61 11.89
C ASN A 369 22.55 21.37 10.39
N SER A 370 23.64 21.21 9.62
CA SER A 370 23.53 20.95 8.18
C SER A 370 22.85 19.61 7.88
N ILE A 371 23.16 18.56 8.68
CA ILE A 371 22.50 17.25 8.54
C ILE A 371 21.01 17.37 8.88
N LEU A 372 20.68 18.08 9.95
CA LEU A 372 19.28 18.29 10.34
C LEU A 372 18.50 19.03 9.25
N ASP A 373 19.04 20.15 8.74
CA ASP A 373 18.38 20.98 7.74
C ASP A 373 18.12 20.22 6.44
N SER A 374 19.11 19.45 5.93
CA SER A 374 18.95 18.67 4.72
C SER A 374 17.93 17.54 4.88
N ASN A 375 17.95 16.84 6.01
CA ASN A 375 17.03 15.73 6.26
C ASN A 375 15.60 16.22 6.51
N VAL A 376 15.40 17.35 7.21
CA VAL A 376 14.08 17.98 7.37
C VAL A 376 13.52 18.41 6.02
N SER A 377 14.33 19.03 5.15
CA SER A 377 13.90 19.37 3.79
C SER A 377 13.47 18.14 2.99
N SER A 378 14.23 17.04 3.06
CA SER A 378 13.88 15.77 2.42
C SER A 378 12.58 15.17 2.98
N CYS A 379 12.38 15.22 4.29
CA CYS A 379 11.14 14.76 4.92
C CYS A 379 9.92 15.61 4.50
N ILE A 380 10.05 16.94 4.38
CA ILE A 380 8.99 17.82 3.90
C ILE A 380 8.61 17.46 2.46
N THR A 381 9.61 17.32 1.58
CA THR A 381 9.38 16.91 0.19
C THR A 381 8.69 15.56 0.10
N ALA A 382 9.16 14.57 0.87
CA ALA A 382 8.57 13.25 0.90
C ALA A 382 7.13 13.27 1.49
N ALA A 383 6.86 14.10 2.49
CA ALA A 383 5.50 14.28 3.02
C ALA A 383 4.54 14.82 1.95
N ILE A 384 4.97 15.84 1.18
CA ILE A 384 4.17 16.39 0.07
C ILE A 384 3.88 15.27 -0.97
N LEU A 385 4.90 14.50 -1.35
CA LEU A 385 4.73 13.38 -2.29
C LEU A 385 3.80 12.29 -1.73
N TYR A 386 3.81 12.06 -0.43
CA TYR A 386 2.94 11.08 0.22
C TYR A 386 1.46 11.51 0.18
N PHE A 387 1.17 12.77 0.49
CA PHE A 387 -0.22 13.26 0.54
C PHE A 387 -0.82 13.51 -0.84
N PHE A 388 -0.03 14.01 -1.79
CA PHE A 388 -0.51 14.41 -3.11
C PHE A 388 -0.12 13.45 -4.24
N GLY A 389 0.71 12.44 -3.99
CA GLY A 389 1.17 11.49 -4.99
C GLY A 389 0.18 10.37 -5.30
N SER A 390 0.34 9.75 -6.47
CA SER A 390 -0.32 8.49 -6.82
C SER A 390 0.18 7.33 -5.94
N SER A 391 -0.48 6.15 -6.02
CA SER A 391 -0.13 4.93 -5.27
C SER A 391 1.38 4.62 -5.30
N THR A 392 1.97 4.58 -6.50
CA THR A 392 3.39 4.31 -6.70
C THR A 392 4.29 5.36 -6.06
N ILE A 393 3.92 6.66 -6.17
CA ILE A 393 4.67 7.77 -5.60
C ILE A 393 4.57 7.77 -4.07
N ARG A 394 3.43 7.39 -3.50
CA ARG A 394 3.26 7.25 -2.04
C ARG A 394 4.18 6.18 -1.46
N GLY A 395 4.30 5.02 -2.14
CA GLY A 395 5.24 3.98 -1.75
C GLY A 395 6.69 4.47 -1.73
N PHE A 396 7.13 5.18 -2.78
CA PHE A 396 8.44 5.85 -2.83
C PHE A 396 8.63 6.83 -1.67
N ALA A 397 7.65 7.71 -1.44
CA ALA A 397 7.73 8.75 -0.41
C ALA A 397 7.83 8.15 1.00
N LEU A 398 7.05 7.10 1.30
CA LEU A 398 7.07 6.41 2.60
C LEU A 398 8.43 5.76 2.85
N VAL A 399 8.97 5.03 1.86
CA VAL A 399 10.30 4.41 1.91
C VAL A 399 11.38 5.49 2.14
N LEU A 400 11.26 6.63 1.46
CA LEU A 400 12.18 7.74 1.59
C LEU A 400 12.17 8.34 3.00
N VAL A 401 10.99 8.59 3.59
CA VAL A 401 10.86 9.11 4.97
C VAL A 401 11.48 8.15 5.97
N ILE A 402 11.15 6.86 5.88
CA ILE A 402 11.73 5.84 6.76
C ILE A 402 13.26 5.82 6.62
N GLY A 403 13.75 5.80 5.37
CA GLY A 403 15.17 5.81 5.07
C GLY A 403 15.89 7.03 5.64
N VAL A 404 15.34 8.24 5.47
CA VAL A 404 15.92 9.48 6.01
C VAL A 404 15.97 9.47 7.53
N LEU A 405 14.91 9.06 8.21
CA LEU A 405 14.87 9.00 9.67
C LEU A 405 15.89 7.98 10.24
N VAL A 406 15.97 6.80 9.64
CA VAL A 406 16.93 5.76 10.04
C VAL A 406 18.36 6.20 9.71
N SER A 407 18.60 6.88 8.57
CA SER A 407 19.92 7.38 8.19
C SER A 407 20.44 8.42 9.19
N MET A 408 19.57 9.35 9.60
CA MET A 408 19.91 10.34 10.61
C MET A 408 20.25 9.69 11.97
N PHE A 409 19.47 8.69 12.37
CA PHE A 409 19.75 7.92 13.58
C PHE A 409 21.10 7.19 13.47
N THR A 410 21.37 6.50 12.35
CA THR A 410 22.61 5.74 12.18
C THR A 410 23.83 6.64 12.08
N ALA A 411 23.78 7.76 11.36
CA ALA A 411 24.90 8.68 11.25
C ALA A 411 25.24 9.32 12.61
N VAL A 412 24.24 9.83 13.34
CA VAL A 412 24.46 10.58 14.59
C VAL A 412 24.71 9.67 15.79
N THR A 413 24.10 8.49 15.82
CA THR A 413 24.17 7.60 16.98
C THR A 413 25.12 6.45 16.76
N VAL A 414 24.95 5.68 15.65
CA VAL A 414 25.73 4.47 15.40
C VAL A 414 27.16 4.82 14.96
N SER A 415 27.31 5.61 13.89
CA SER A 415 28.64 6.02 13.38
C SER A 415 29.44 6.75 14.46
N ARG A 416 28.80 7.67 15.19
CA ARG A 416 29.45 8.41 16.29
C ARG A 416 29.93 7.48 17.39
N THR A 417 29.12 6.50 17.77
CA THR A 417 29.48 5.56 18.86
C THR A 417 30.62 4.64 18.45
N ILE A 418 30.58 4.09 17.24
CA ILE A 418 31.63 3.23 16.70
C ILE A 418 32.94 4.03 16.56
N LEU A 419 32.87 5.23 15.96
CA LEU A 419 34.04 6.06 15.73
C LEU A 419 34.70 6.48 17.06
N ARG A 420 33.91 6.86 18.07
CA ARG A 420 34.39 7.13 19.43
C ARG A 420 35.10 5.95 20.07
N TRP A 421 34.58 4.74 19.86
CA TRP A 421 35.20 3.52 20.37
C TRP A 421 36.52 3.24 19.65
N VAL A 422 36.55 3.37 18.33
CA VAL A 422 37.73 3.17 17.48
C VAL A 422 38.84 4.16 17.83
N VAL A 423 38.54 5.45 17.97
CA VAL A 423 39.54 6.51 18.29
C VAL A 423 40.20 6.30 19.67
N ARG A 424 39.57 5.59 20.58
CA ARG A 424 40.17 5.24 21.88
C ARG A 424 41.33 4.25 21.75
N GLN A 425 41.37 3.47 20.67
CA GLN A 425 42.44 2.50 20.42
C GLN A 425 43.72 3.24 19.99
N SER A 426 44.87 2.78 20.48
CA SER A 426 46.15 3.44 20.23
C SER A 426 46.55 3.47 18.75
N TRP A 427 46.23 2.42 17.98
CA TRP A 427 46.53 2.32 16.56
C TRP A 427 45.69 3.30 15.71
N ALA A 428 44.47 3.65 16.15
CA ALA A 428 43.55 4.52 15.42
C ALA A 428 43.81 6.01 15.61
N ARG A 429 44.82 6.41 16.38
CA ARG A 429 45.13 7.81 16.67
C ARG A 429 46.02 8.49 15.62
N ARG A 430 46.42 7.77 14.57
CA ARG A 430 47.24 8.31 13.48
C ARG A 430 46.36 9.15 12.54
N ALA A 431 46.74 10.41 12.31
CA ALA A 431 45.96 11.31 11.43
C ALA A 431 45.90 10.84 9.98
N SER A 432 46.92 10.15 9.51
CA SER A 432 46.98 9.55 8.18
C SER A 432 45.82 8.57 7.89
N LEU A 433 45.26 7.91 8.93
CA LEU A 433 44.12 7.04 8.82
C LEU A 433 42.79 7.80 8.56
N TYR A 434 42.79 9.11 8.81
CA TYR A 434 41.65 10.00 8.59
C TYR A 434 41.78 10.83 7.30
N GLY A 435 42.77 10.49 6.44
CA GLY A 435 43.00 11.18 5.18
C GLY A 435 43.61 12.56 5.32
N VAL A 436 44.33 12.82 6.44
CA VAL A 436 45.12 14.04 6.66
C VAL A 436 46.58 13.62 6.69
N SER A 437 47.41 14.26 5.84
CA SER A 437 48.85 13.99 5.83
C SER A 437 49.56 14.75 6.93
N ASP A 438 50.69 14.20 7.42
CA ASP A 438 51.45 14.83 8.51
C ASP A 438 51.98 16.22 8.10
N ASP A 439 52.22 16.47 6.82
CA ASP A 439 52.65 17.76 6.28
C ASP A 439 51.56 18.85 6.36
N GLU A 440 50.31 18.46 6.38
CA GLU A 440 49.17 19.42 6.52
C GLU A 440 49.05 19.98 7.96
N PHE A 441 49.60 19.32 8.95
CA PHE A 441 49.66 19.81 10.34
C PHE A 441 50.73 20.91 10.54
N VAL A 442 51.79 20.89 9.76
CA VAL A 442 52.94 21.80 9.93
C VAL A 442 52.64 23.22 9.46
N THR A 443 51.70 23.39 8.55
CA THR A 443 51.34 24.70 8.00
C THR A 443 50.51 25.60 8.95
N VAL A 444 49.92 25.02 10.03
CA VAL A 444 49.14 25.76 11.04
C VAL A 444 49.91 25.94 12.37
N GLY A 445 51.16 25.48 12.43
CA GLY A 445 52.01 25.66 13.60
C GLY A 445 52.68 27.06 13.67
N PRO A 446 53.18 27.47 14.75
CA PRO A 446 53.25 28.61 15.63
C PRO A 446 53.46 30.04 15.05
N ARG A 447 53.31 30.24 13.72
CA ARG A 447 53.42 31.59 13.11
C ARG A 447 52.27 32.57 13.49
N SER A 448 51.12 32.10 13.91
CA SER A 448 50.01 32.96 14.30
C SER A 448 50.17 33.56 15.73
N ARG A 449 50.80 32.84 16.66
CA ARG A 449 51.06 33.32 18.03
C ARG A 449 52.12 34.40 18.12
N ALA A 450 53.10 34.39 17.21
CA ALA A 450 54.14 35.45 17.17
C ALA A 450 53.62 36.79 16.60
N ARG A 451 52.58 36.76 15.77
CA ARG A 451 51.97 37.97 15.19
C ARG A 451 50.99 38.69 16.16
N GLU A 452 50.31 37.92 17.01
CA GLU A 452 49.45 38.52 18.06
C GLU A 452 50.26 39.03 19.26
N ALA A 453 51.42 38.49 19.56
CA ALA A 453 52.31 38.99 20.60
C ALA A 453 53.08 40.26 20.19
N GLY A 454 53.32 40.48 18.87
CA GLY A 454 54.00 41.67 18.35
C GLY A 454 53.08 42.88 18.05
N ALA A 455 51.77 42.72 18.17
CA ALA A 455 50.81 43.78 17.94
C ALA A 455 50.29 44.48 19.24
N ARG A 456 50.97 44.23 20.37
CA ARG A 456 50.67 44.86 21.68
C ARG A 456 51.95 45.56 22.25
N VAL A 457 52.65 46.31 21.43
CA VAL A 457 53.59 47.31 21.89
C VAL A 457 53.24 48.63 21.21
#